data_7a3a1e43dea424fba38b45f6909a831d
#
_entry.id   7a3a1e43dea424fba38b45f6909a831d
#
_cell.length_a   1.000
_cell.length_b   1.000
_cell.length_c   1.000
_cell.angle_alpha   90.00
_cell.angle_beta   90.00
_cell.angle_gamma   90.00
#
_symmetry.space_group_name_H-M   'P 1'
#
loop_
_entity.id
_entity.type
_entity.pdbx_description
1 polymer ?
#
loop_
_entity_poly.entity_id
_entity_poly.type
_entity_poly.pdbx_seq_one_letter_code
_entity_poly.pdbx_strand_id
1 'polypeptide(L)'
;MPKVKRSDFLIKPFLERNNIRACYQIISTIFPIISIWLIVHLIIIQPFPLLIKGFLLVPFIVLLTLFSSRTFSLMHDCGHNSLFTKRKFNRFFGFLLGLVNGIPQKSWSIDHACLLYTSPSPRD
;
A
#
# COMPACT_ATOMS: atom_id res chain seq x y z
N MET A 1 40.51 5.13 -0.17
CA MET A 1 39.17 5.33 -0.71
C MET A 1 38.53 6.49 0.00
N PRO A 2 37.99 7.48 -0.69
CA PRO A 2 37.31 8.62 -0.05
C PRO A 2 36.06 8.10 0.66
N LYS A 3 35.91 8.41 1.95
CA LYS A 3 34.71 8.10 2.73
C LYS A 3 33.59 9.02 2.21
N VAL A 4 32.65 8.45 1.47
CA VAL A 4 31.44 9.16 1.01
C VAL A 4 30.64 9.57 2.25
N LYS A 5 30.49 10.88 2.47
CA LYS A 5 29.69 11.42 3.58
C LYS A 5 28.21 11.35 3.23
N ARG A 6 27.36 11.13 4.24
CA ARG A 6 25.91 11.09 4.11
C ARG A 6 25.32 12.39 3.50
N SER A 7 26.07 13.52 3.64
CA SER A 7 25.78 14.82 3.05
C SER A 7 25.92 14.87 1.52
N ASP A 8 26.64 13.90 0.92
CA ASP A 8 26.92 13.89 -0.51
C ASP A 8 25.74 13.34 -1.32
N PHE A 9 24.76 12.74 -0.64
CA PHE A 9 23.50 12.32 -1.24
C PHE A 9 22.46 13.41 -1.05
N LEU A 10 22.05 14.06 -2.14
CA LEU A 10 20.92 15.01 -2.18
C LEU A 10 19.58 14.29 -1.97
N ILE A 11 19.40 13.64 -0.81
CA ILE A 11 18.22 12.85 -0.47
C ILE A 11 17.09 13.75 0.09
N LYS A 12 17.42 14.94 0.60
CA LYS A 12 16.46 15.85 1.23
C LYS A 12 15.19 16.13 0.42
N PRO A 13 15.24 16.40 -0.91
CA PRO A 13 14.03 16.65 -1.69
C PRO A 13 13.09 15.44 -1.78
N PHE A 14 13.63 14.22 -1.65
CA PHE A 14 12.86 12.97 -1.71
C PHE A 14 12.26 12.56 -0.37
N LEU A 15 12.71 13.18 0.73
CA LEU A 15 12.22 12.94 2.09
C LEU A 15 11.09 13.89 2.50
N GLU A 16 10.79 14.90 1.68
CA GLU A 16 9.71 15.85 1.96
C GLU A 16 8.34 15.17 1.84
N ARG A 17 7.64 15.14 2.99
CA ARG A 17 6.29 14.60 3.07
C ARG A 17 5.31 15.64 2.54
N ASN A 18 4.52 15.27 1.55
CA ASN A 18 3.50 16.13 0.98
C ASN A 18 2.11 15.49 1.12
N ASN A 19 1.23 16.13 1.89
CA ASN A 19 -0.12 15.62 2.13
C ASN A 19 -0.97 15.53 0.87
N ILE A 20 -0.81 16.45 -0.07
CA ILE A 20 -1.56 16.44 -1.34
C ILE A 20 -1.16 15.21 -2.16
N ARG A 21 0.14 14.95 -2.24
CA ARG A 21 0.67 13.77 -2.93
C ARG A 21 0.22 12.48 -2.26
N ALA A 22 0.19 12.44 -0.93
CA ALA A 22 -0.31 11.30 -0.16
C ALA A 22 -1.79 11.03 -0.43
N CYS A 23 -2.64 12.06 -0.40
CA CYS A 23 -4.06 11.95 -0.74
C CYS A 23 -4.26 11.46 -2.18
N TYR A 24 -3.52 12.01 -3.13
CA TYR A 24 -3.57 11.55 -4.52
C TYR A 24 -3.22 10.07 -4.66
N GLN A 25 -2.17 9.59 -3.98
CA GLN A 25 -1.77 8.19 -3.99
C GLN A 25 -2.86 7.27 -3.42
N ILE A 26 -3.51 7.68 -2.33
CA ILE A 26 -4.62 6.91 -1.74
C ILE A 26 -5.82 6.87 -2.69
N ILE A 27 -6.26 8.02 -3.18
CA ILE A 27 -7.42 8.11 -4.08
C ILE A 27 -7.16 7.31 -5.36
N SER A 28 -5.99 7.48 -5.99
CA SER A 28 -5.61 6.74 -7.21
C SER A 28 -5.44 5.23 -7.00
N THR A 29 -5.45 4.76 -5.75
CA THR A 29 -5.39 3.34 -5.41
C THR A 29 -6.76 2.80 -5.03
N ILE A 30 -7.47 3.49 -4.15
CA ILE A 30 -8.78 3.02 -3.63
C ILE A 30 -9.88 3.15 -4.67
N PHE A 31 -9.91 4.24 -5.45
CA PHE A 31 -10.93 4.44 -6.48
C PHE A 31 -10.95 3.31 -7.54
N PRO A 32 -9.81 2.88 -8.14
CA PRO A 32 -9.80 1.72 -9.03
C PRO A 32 -10.25 0.43 -8.36
N ILE A 33 -9.86 0.17 -7.10
CA ILE A 33 -10.31 -1.03 -6.37
C ILE A 33 -11.82 -1.07 -6.29
N ILE A 34 -12.46 0.02 -5.87
CA ILE A 34 -13.92 0.10 -5.77
C ILE A 34 -14.57 -0.09 -7.16
N SER A 35 -14.01 0.57 -8.19
CA SER A 35 -14.51 0.45 -9.56
C SER A 35 -14.42 -0.99 -10.08
N ILE A 36 -13.30 -1.67 -9.85
CA ILE A 36 -13.10 -3.07 -10.26
C ILE A 36 -14.06 -3.98 -9.50
N TRP A 37 -14.25 -3.80 -8.19
CA TRP A 37 -15.22 -4.55 -7.41
C TRP A 37 -16.64 -4.41 -7.96
N LEU A 38 -17.03 -3.18 -8.35
CA LEU A 38 -18.34 -2.94 -8.96
C LEU A 38 -18.47 -3.68 -10.30
N ILE A 39 -17.45 -3.62 -11.16
CA ILE A 39 -17.44 -4.32 -12.44
C ILE A 39 -17.52 -5.84 -12.25
N VAL A 40 -16.73 -6.39 -11.33
CA VAL A 40 -16.76 -7.81 -10.96
C VAL A 40 -18.17 -8.22 -10.50
N HIS A 41 -18.79 -7.43 -9.63
CA HIS A 41 -20.16 -7.66 -9.17
C HIS A 41 -21.14 -7.67 -10.34
N LEU A 42 -21.06 -6.68 -11.24
CA LEU A 42 -21.92 -6.59 -12.42
C LEU A 42 -21.76 -7.82 -13.37
N ILE A 43 -20.54 -8.32 -13.53
CA ILE A 43 -20.29 -9.54 -14.35
C ILE A 43 -20.93 -10.77 -13.68
N ILE A 44 -20.82 -10.89 -12.36
CA ILE A 44 -21.31 -12.06 -11.61
C ILE A 44 -22.83 -12.16 -11.71
N ILE A 45 -23.56 -11.06 -11.63
CA ILE A 45 -25.03 -11.05 -11.67
C ILE A 45 -25.62 -11.29 -13.09
N GLN A 46 -24.81 -11.14 -14.16
CA GLN A 46 -25.29 -11.39 -15.52
C GLN A 46 -25.52 -12.89 -15.75
N PRO A 47 -26.51 -13.30 -16.57
CA PRO A 47 -26.80 -14.69 -16.89
C PRO A 47 -25.83 -15.28 -17.92
N PHE A 48 -24.53 -14.98 -17.83
CA PHE A 48 -23.54 -15.56 -18.71
C PHE A 48 -23.19 -16.99 -18.31
N PRO A 49 -22.84 -17.88 -19.26
CA PRO A 49 -22.27 -19.18 -18.95
C PRO A 49 -21.02 -19.07 -18.07
N LEU A 50 -20.82 -20.05 -17.17
CA LEU A 50 -19.73 -20.05 -16.20
C LEU A 50 -18.34 -19.86 -16.85
N LEU A 51 -18.13 -20.46 -18.00
CA LEU A 51 -16.88 -20.36 -18.76
C LEU A 51 -16.59 -18.93 -19.22
N ILE A 52 -17.61 -18.22 -19.71
CA ILE A 52 -17.50 -16.82 -20.14
C ILE A 52 -17.25 -15.91 -18.93
N LYS A 53 -17.98 -16.12 -17.82
CA LYS A 53 -17.71 -15.39 -16.56
C LYS A 53 -16.27 -15.58 -16.11
N GLY A 54 -15.76 -16.79 -16.08
CA GLY A 54 -14.39 -17.09 -15.70
C GLY A 54 -13.39 -16.32 -16.56
N PHE A 55 -13.56 -16.36 -17.87
CA PHE A 55 -12.68 -15.65 -18.80
C PHE A 55 -12.70 -14.12 -18.60
N LEU A 56 -13.90 -13.55 -18.40
CA LEU A 56 -14.06 -12.11 -18.16
C LEU A 56 -13.49 -11.67 -16.81
N LEU A 57 -13.55 -12.49 -15.76
CA LEU A 57 -13.11 -12.15 -14.42
C LEU A 57 -11.58 -12.18 -14.23
N VAL A 58 -10.86 -13.02 -14.99
CA VAL A 58 -9.40 -13.17 -14.86
C VAL A 58 -8.65 -11.84 -14.89
N PRO A 59 -8.84 -10.93 -15.88
CA PRO A 59 -8.10 -9.67 -15.91
C PRO A 59 -8.42 -8.77 -14.70
N PHE A 60 -9.65 -8.77 -14.21
CA PHE A 60 -10.03 -7.97 -13.05
C PHE A 60 -9.45 -8.52 -11.74
N ILE A 61 -9.33 -9.85 -11.61
CA ILE A 61 -8.65 -10.49 -10.47
C ILE A 61 -7.16 -10.09 -10.46
N VAL A 62 -6.50 -10.11 -11.60
CA VAL A 62 -5.10 -9.66 -11.72
C VAL A 62 -4.96 -8.20 -11.31
N LEU A 63 -5.83 -7.32 -11.82
CA LEU A 63 -5.82 -5.90 -11.46
C LEU A 63 -6.08 -5.68 -9.96
N LEU A 64 -7.04 -6.40 -9.36
CA LEU A 64 -7.29 -6.33 -7.91
C LEU A 64 -6.07 -6.73 -7.11
N THR A 65 -5.36 -7.77 -7.52
CA THR A 65 -4.13 -8.22 -6.85
C THR A 65 -3.05 -7.14 -6.91
N LEU A 66 -2.86 -6.50 -8.07
CA LEU A 66 -1.89 -5.41 -8.22
C LEU A 66 -2.23 -4.19 -7.36
N PHE A 67 -3.50 -3.78 -7.34
CA PHE A 67 -3.94 -2.65 -6.52
C PHE A 67 -3.93 -2.98 -5.02
N SER A 68 -4.23 -4.23 -4.62
CA SER A 68 -4.08 -4.68 -3.22
C SER A 68 -2.62 -4.64 -2.78
N SER A 69 -1.69 -5.06 -3.62
CA SER A 69 -0.26 -4.96 -3.35
C SER A 69 0.16 -3.49 -3.15
N ARG A 70 -0.34 -2.58 -3.99
CA ARG A 70 -0.11 -1.13 -3.83
C ARG A 70 -0.73 -0.59 -2.53
N THR A 71 -1.92 -1.05 -2.15
CA THR A 71 -2.57 -0.67 -0.89
C THR A 71 -1.73 -1.12 0.31
N PHE A 72 -1.15 -2.31 0.26
CA PHE A 72 -0.22 -2.79 1.27
C PHE A 72 1.04 -1.91 1.38
N SER A 73 1.62 -1.50 0.25
CA SER A 73 2.76 -0.57 0.20
C SER A 73 2.45 0.76 0.88
N LEU A 74 1.28 1.35 0.60
CA LEU A 74 0.82 2.58 1.26
C LEU A 74 0.57 2.40 2.75
N MET A 75 0.00 1.26 3.16
CA MET A 75 -0.16 0.90 4.57
C MET A 75 1.20 0.81 5.28
N HIS A 76 2.18 0.19 4.64
CA HIS A 76 3.56 0.09 5.11
C HIS A 76 4.17 1.48 5.35
N ASP A 77 4.04 2.39 4.37
CA ASP A 77 4.53 3.77 4.48
C ASP A 77 3.84 4.54 5.60
N CYS A 78 2.54 4.31 5.81
CA CYS A 78 1.81 4.82 6.97
C CYS A 78 2.38 4.28 8.30
N GLY A 79 2.77 3.00 8.34
CA GLY A 79 3.40 2.37 9.51
C GLY A 79 4.71 3.06 9.91
N HIS A 80 5.51 3.44 8.94
CA HIS A 80 6.75 4.21 9.15
C HIS A 80 6.52 5.72 9.34
N ASN A 81 5.27 6.19 9.39
CA ASN A 81 4.90 7.61 9.43
C ASN A 81 5.52 8.43 8.29
N SER A 82 5.73 7.84 7.13
CA SER A 82 6.41 8.46 5.98
C SER A 82 5.46 9.07 4.94
N LEU A 83 4.18 8.65 4.91
CA LEU A 83 3.22 9.08 3.90
C LEU A 83 2.70 10.50 4.15
N PHE A 84 2.20 10.78 5.35
CA PHE A 84 1.67 12.10 5.75
C PHE A 84 2.61 12.82 6.70
N THR A 85 2.52 14.15 6.73
CA THR A 85 3.27 14.99 7.67
C THR A 85 2.85 14.76 9.12
N LYS A 86 1.54 14.57 9.38
CA LYS A 86 1.00 14.38 10.72
C LYS A 86 0.84 12.89 11.04
N ARG A 87 1.36 12.45 12.19
CA ARG A 87 1.27 11.06 12.68
C ARG A 87 -0.17 10.55 12.80
N LYS A 88 -1.12 11.44 13.16
CA LYS A 88 -2.55 11.08 13.26
C LYS A 88 -3.11 10.61 11.92
N PHE A 89 -2.77 11.27 10.83
CA PHE A 89 -3.21 10.87 9.48
C PHE A 89 -2.59 9.55 9.04
N ASN A 90 -1.30 9.33 9.31
CA ASN A 90 -0.67 8.04 9.02
C ASN A 90 -1.36 6.89 9.77
N ARG A 91 -1.72 7.08 11.04
CA ARG A 91 -2.46 6.06 11.82
C ARG A 91 -3.84 5.80 11.25
N PHE A 92 -4.60 6.85 10.93
CA PHE A 92 -5.96 6.74 10.42
C PHE A 92 -5.99 6.05 9.05
N PHE A 93 -5.22 6.55 8.09
CA PHE A 93 -5.16 5.97 6.74
C PHE A 93 -4.48 4.60 6.74
N GLY A 94 -3.47 4.37 7.57
CA GLY A 94 -2.86 3.05 7.73
C GLY A 94 -3.87 2.02 8.24
N PHE A 95 -4.74 2.39 9.17
CA PHE A 95 -5.83 1.52 9.63
C PHE A 95 -6.83 1.22 8.52
N LEU A 96 -7.30 2.23 7.78
CA LEU A 96 -8.22 2.03 6.65
C LEU A 96 -7.63 1.15 5.55
N LEU A 97 -6.37 1.39 5.17
CA LEU A 97 -5.66 0.59 4.17
C LEU A 97 -5.44 -0.84 4.67
N GLY A 98 -5.20 -1.01 5.98
CA GLY A 98 -5.13 -2.31 6.63
C GLY A 98 -6.44 -3.08 6.55
N LEU A 99 -7.58 -2.42 6.73
CA LEU A 99 -8.90 -3.04 6.56
C LEU A 99 -9.13 -3.56 5.14
N VAL A 100 -8.72 -2.77 4.13
CA VAL A 100 -8.83 -3.18 2.71
C VAL A 100 -8.02 -4.45 2.42
N ASN A 101 -6.85 -4.60 3.05
CA ASN A 101 -6.00 -5.79 2.91
C ASN A 101 -6.35 -6.93 3.88
N GLY A 102 -7.28 -6.73 4.81
CA GLY A 102 -7.58 -7.70 5.87
C GLY A 102 -6.42 -7.87 6.88
N ILE A 103 -5.55 -6.88 6.99
CA ILE A 103 -4.36 -6.93 7.86
C ILE A 103 -4.52 -5.89 8.98
N PRO A 104 -4.45 -6.29 10.26
CA PRO A 104 -4.47 -5.34 11.37
C PRO A 104 -3.16 -4.55 11.41
N GLN A 105 -3.15 -3.36 10.84
CA GLN A 105 -1.98 -2.50 10.67
C GLN A 105 -1.18 -2.30 11.96
N LYS A 106 -1.86 -2.20 13.12
CA LYS A 106 -1.18 -1.99 14.40
C LYS A 106 -0.32 -3.19 14.79
N SER A 107 -0.87 -4.40 14.71
CA SER A 107 -0.14 -5.64 15.02
C SER A 107 1.02 -5.84 14.03
N TRP A 108 0.73 -5.69 12.75
CA TRP A 108 1.75 -5.77 11.70
C TRP A 108 2.91 -4.78 11.93
N SER A 109 2.60 -3.53 12.30
CA SER A 109 3.61 -2.50 12.55
C SER A 109 4.51 -2.82 13.75
N ILE A 110 3.97 -3.45 14.79
CA ILE A 110 4.73 -3.90 15.96
C ILE A 110 5.66 -5.06 15.57
N ASP A 111 5.12 -6.08 14.89
CA ASP A 111 5.87 -7.26 14.47
C ASP A 111 6.99 -6.87 13.51
N HIS A 112 6.69 -5.98 12.55
CA HIS A 112 7.68 -5.47 11.60
C HIS A 112 8.80 -4.68 12.29
N ALA A 113 8.47 -3.83 13.26
CA ALA A 113 9.46 -3.12 14.05
C ALA A 113 10.35 -4.09 14.85
N CYS A 114 9.76 -5.12 15.48
CA CYS A 114 10.51 -6.16 16.18
C CYS A 114 11.50 -6.89 15.25
N LEU A 115 11.09 -7.26 14.04
CA LEU A 115 11.95 -7.90 13.05
C LEU A 115 13.14 -7.03 12.64
N LEU A 116 12.92 -5.71 12.47
CA LEU A 116 13.98 -4.76 12.13
C LEU A 116 15.02 -4.62 13.26
N TYR A 117 14.59 -4.73 14.52
CA TYR A 117 15.49 -4.63 15.68
C TYR A 117 16.20 -5.96 16.03
N THR A 118 15.60 -7.11 15.71
CA THR A 118 16.13 -8.44 16.03
C THR A 118 16.92 -9.08 14.89
N SER A 119 16.80 -8.57 13.68
CA SER A 119 17.58 -9.04 12.53
C SER A 119 19.04 -8.62 12.71
N PRO A 120 20.02 -9.56 12.72
CA PRO A 120 21.43 -9.21 12.82
C PRO A 120 21.82 -8.32 11.64
N SER A 121 22.41 -7.18 11.96
CA SER A 121 22.92 -6.29 10.92
C SER A 121 24.08 -6.99 10.18
N PRO A 122 24.12 -6.98 8.85
CA PRO A 122 25.24 -7.55 8.10
C PRO A 122 26.57 -6.79 8.32
N ARG A 123 26.60 -5.83 9.23
CA ARG A 123 27.79 -5.04 9.59
C ARG A 123 28.38 -5.38 10.96
N ASP A 124 27.76 -6.27 11.69
CA ASP A 124 28.27 -6.81 12.97
C ASP A 124 29.08 -8.13 12.70
#